data_d298fa8c4593a0c62ab989662ac9b6e6
#
_entry.id   d298fa8c4593a0c62ab989662ac9b6e6
#
_cell.length_a   1.000
_cell.length_b   1.000
_cell.length_c   1.000
_cell.angle_alpha   90.00
_cell.angle_beta   90.00
_cell.angle_gamma   90.00
#
_symmetry.space_group_name_H-M   'P 1'
#
loop_
_entity.id
_entity.type
_entity.pdbx_description
1 polymer ?
#
loop_
_entity_poly.entity_id
_entity_poly.type
_entity_poly.pdbx_seq_one_letter_code
_entity_poly.pdbx_strand_id
1 'polypeptide(L)'
;KFVFNVGGDKTESSSWLLDKWKSPKTIRKWGYYKDLYLGEGFKVKELVIEPFSCLSMQRHEHRSELWNLVSGSAEIHMGIGEEKMIYELNNNASVLIEKGEWHMGCNMTDKPAHIVEIWRGNTEELTEKDIERIQVD
;
A
#
# COMPACT_ATOMS: atom_id res chain seq x y z
N LYS A 1 -3.15 -2.96 23.78
CA LYS A 1 -2.36 -3.09 23.88
C LYS A 1 -2.06 -4.28 24.03
N PHE A 2 -1.61 -4.71 23.90
CA PHE A 2 -1.40 -5.76 23.89
C PHE A 2 -0.42 -6.21 24.57
N VAL A 3 -0.31 -6.77 25.01
CA VAL A 3 0.32 -7.04 25.70
C VAL A 3 0.67 -8.16 25.87
N PHE A 4 1.06 -8.71 25.87
CA PHE A 4 1.36 -9.67 25.90
C PHE A 4 1.96 -10.26 26.69
N ASN A 5 2.20 -10.72 26.98
CA ASN A 5 2.69 -11.30 27.53
C ASN A 5 3.21 -11.80 28.01
N VAL A 6 3.52 -11.93 28.13
CA VAL A 6 3.81 -11.96 28.99
C VAL A 6 4.42 -13.03 29.39
N GLY A 7 4.97 -13.24 29.74
CA GLY A 7 5.57 -14.32 30.25
C GLY A 7 6.56 -15.00 29.44
N GLY A 8 6.56 -16.24 29.41
CA GLY A 8 7.60 -17.01 28.83
C GLY A 8 7.80 -16.83 27.36
N ASP A 9 6.82 -16.27 26.70
CA ASP A 9 6.88 -16.16 25.25
C ASP A 9 7.49 -14.89 24.76
N LYS A 10 8.03 -14.11 25.64
CA LYS A 10 8.55 -12.84 25.29
C LYS A 10 9.61 -12.90 24.21
N THR A 11 10.50 -13.85 24.32
CA THR A 11 11.58 -14.00 23.35
C THR A 11 11.04 -14.36 21.98
N GLU A 12 10.09 -15.26 21.94
CA GLU A 12 9.48 -15.65 20.68
C GLU A 12 8.77 -14.48 20.03
N SER A 13 8.03 -13.71 20.83
CA SER A 13 7.32 -12.54 20.32
C SER A 13 8.29 -11.53 19.75
N SER A 14 9.39 -11.28 20.44
CA SER A 14 10.41 -10.36 19.97
C SER A 14 11.02 -10.84 18.66
N SER A 15 11.30 -12.13 18.57
CA SER A 15 11.87 -12.70 17.35
C SER A 15 10.95 -12.52 16.17
N TRP A 16 9.66 -12.76 16.38
CA TRP A 16 8.68 -12.62 15.33
C TRP A 16 8.61 -11.17 14.84
N LEU A 17 8.63 -10.23 15.76
CA LEU A 17 8.60 -8.81 15.40
C LEU A 17 9.82 -8.41 14.60
N LEU A 18 11.00 -8.88 14.99
CA LEU A 18 12.21 -8.56 14.26
C LEU A 18 12.16 -9.10 12.84
N ASP A 19 11.64 -10.31 12.67
CA ASP A 19 11.50 -10.89 11.35
C ASP A 19 10.61 -10.04 10.47
N LYS A 20 9.50 -9.56 11.01
CA LYS A 20 8.60 -8.70 10.26
C LYS A 20 9.29 -7.40 9.86
N TRP A 21 10.01 -6.79 10.78
CA TRP A 21 10.69 -5.54 10.49
C TRP A 21 11.81 -5.72 9.48
N LYS A 22 12.36 -6.92 9.40
CA LYS A 22 13.43 -7.22 8.46
C LYS A 22 12.91 -7.69 7.12
N SER A 23 11.60 -7.67 6.93
CA SER A 23 11.03 -8.05 5.63
C SER A 23 11.70 -7.26 4.53
N PRO A 24 12.10 -7.92 3.46
CA PRO A 24 12.83 -7.22 2.41
C PRO A 24 11.95 -6.20 1.71
N LYS A 25 12.60 -5.13 1.28
CA LYS A 25 11.94 -4.13 0.46
C LYS A 25 11.98 -4.57 -1.00
N THR A 26 10.90 -4.34 -1.70
CA THR A 26 10.90 -4.46 -3.15
C THR A 26 11.07 -3.06 -3.71
N ILE A 27 12.22 -2.82 -4.33
CA ILE A 27 12.59 -1.48 -4.79
C ILE A 27 11.98 -1.22 -6.15
N ARG A 28 11.45 -0.01 -6.33
CA ARG A 28 10.86 0.46 -7.57
C ARG A 28 11.37 1.87 -7.86
N LYS A 29 11.14 2.35 -9.07
CA LYS A 29 11.58 3.70 -9.42
C LYS A 29 10.96 4.77 -8.53
N TRP A 30 9.74 4.52 -8.07
CA TRP A 30 8.99 5.49 -7.28
C TRP A 30 9.22 5.35 -5.77
N GLY A 31 9.93 4.31 -5.33
CA GLY A 31 10.17 4.08 -3.92
C GLY A 31 10.27 2.60 -3.65
N TYR A 32 9.51 2.11 -2.68
CA TYR A 32 9.56 0.69 -2.37
C TYR A 32 8.29 0.24 -1.68
N TYR A 33 8.11 -1.08 -1.59
CA TYR A 33 7.06 -1.64 -0.76
C TYR A 33 7.57 -2.83 0.03
N LYS A 34 6.86 -3.15 1.09
CA LYS A 34 7.11 -4.33 1.92
C LYS A 34 5.79 -5.06 2.12
N ASP A 35 5.84 -6.38 2.01
CA ASP A 35 4.71 -7.21 2.39
C ASP A 35 4.78 -7.41 3.90
N LEU A 36 3.74 -7.00 4.61
CA LEU A 36 3.75 -7.09 6.07
C LEU A 36 3.00 -8.31 6.58
N TYR A 37 1.90 -8.69 5.93
CA TYR A 37 1.09 -9.81 6.42
C TYR A 37 0.19 -10.32 5.31
N LEU A 38 0.07 -11.63 5.21
CA LEU A 38 -0.91 -12.26 4.32
C LEU A 38 -1.82 -13.11 5.19
N GLY A 39 -3.08 -12.70 5.26
CA GLY A 39 -4.12 -13.45 5.98
C GLY A 39 -5.04 -14.12 5.02
N GLU A 40 -6.14 -14.61 5.54
CA GLU A 40 -7.15 -15.23 4.72
C GLU A 40 -8.06 -14.15 4.16
N GLY A 41 -8.00 -13.95 2.85
CA GLY A 41 -8.83 -12.95 2.19
C GLY A 41 -8.31 -11.54 2.25
N PHE A 42 -7.11 -11.33 2.80
CA PHE A 42 -6.54 -9.98 2.82
C PHE A 42 -5.03 -10.01 2.93
N LYS A 43 -4.41 -8.92 2.51
CA LYS A 43 -2.96 -8.73 2.58
C LYS A 43 -2.68 -7.31 3.02
N VAL A 44 -1.66 -7.14 3.85
CA VAL A 44 -1.25 -5.82 4.33
C VAL A 44 0.13 -5.51 3.80
N LYS A 45 0.29 -4.31 3.22
CA LYS A 45 1.55 -3.85 2.66
C LYS A 45 1.88 -2.47 3.17
N GLU A 46 3.16 -2.17 3.23
CA GLU A 46 3.64 -0.80 3.39
C GLU A 46 4.20 -0.32 2.06
N LEU A 47 3.81 0.88 1.68
CA LEU A 47 4.20 1.50 0.43
C LEU A 47 4.85 2.83 0.76
N VAL A 48 6.03 3.08 0.22
CA VAL A 48 6.70 4.37 0.43
C VAL A 48 6.95 4.99 -0.92
N ILE A 49 6.35 6.16 -1.13
CA ILE A 49 6.54 6.90 -2.39
C ILE A 49 7.52 8.02 -2.11
N GLU A 50 8.64 7.97 -2.84
CA GLU A 50 9.70 8.94 -2.67
C GLU A 50 9.26 10.31 -3.21
N PRO A 51 9.96 11.39 -2.81
CA PRO A 51 9.60 12.72 -3.28
C PRO A 51 9.50 12.81 -4.79
N PHE A 52 8.47 13.52 -5.25
CA PHE A 52 8.25 13.83 -6.66
C PHE A 52 8.21 12.59 -7.55
N SER A 53 7.59 11.54 -7.05
CA SER A 53 7.47 10.26 -7.75
C SER A 53 6.03 9.80 -7.77
N CYS A 54 5.69 9.00 -8.78
CA CYS A 54 4.36 8.43 -8.93
C CYS A 54 4.46 6.94 -9.25
N LEU A 55 3.49 6.18 -8.78
CA LEU A 55 3.29 4.82 -9.25
C LEU A 55 2.74 4.88 -10.68
N SER A 56 2.62 3.72 -11.32
CA SER A 56 1.94 3.66 -12.61
C SER A 56 0.44 3.86 -12.43
N MET A 57 -0.23 4.30 -13.48
CA MET A 57 -1.68 4.26 -13.52
C MET A 57 -2.08 2.80 -13.73
N GLN A 58 -2.86 2.25 -12.80
CA GLN A 58 -3.07 0.81 -12.75
C GLN A 58 -4.45 0.46 -12.22
N ARG A 59 -4.85 -0.77 -12.47
CA ARG A 59 -6.07 -1.30 -11.86
C ARG A 59 -5.89 -2.80 -11.59
N HIS A 60 -6.73 -3.32 -10.71
CA HIS A 60 -6.67 -4.72 -10.29
C HIS A 60 -8.04 -5.36 -10.42
N GLU A 61 -8.06 -6.56 -10.94
CA GLU A 61 -9.33 -7.24 -11.22
C GLU A 61 -9.86 -8.00 -10.02
N HIS A 62 -8.96 -8.51 -9.18
CA HIS A 62 -9.34 -9.50 -8.17
C HIS A 62 -9.26 -8.98 -6.75
N ARG A 63 -8.97 -7.68 -6.58
CA ARG A 63 -8.88 -7.13 -5.22
C ARG A 63 -9.34 -5.70 -5.17
N SER A 64 -9.85 -5.31 -4.01
CA SER A 64 -9.99 -3.91 -3.65
C SER A 64 -8.82 -3.55 -2.74
N GLU A 65 -8.56 -2.26 -2.59
CA GLU A 65 -7.46 -1.78 -1.76
C GLU A 65 -7.93 -0.61 -0.92
N LEU A 66 -7.60 -0.65 0.36
CA LEU A 66 -7.77 0.48 1.24
C LEU A 66 -6.39 1.06 1.51
N TRP A 67 -6.20 2.33 1.20
CA TRP A 67 -4.93 3.01 1.42
C TRP A 67 -5.09 3.98 2.58
N ASN A 68 -4.20 3.90 3.55
CA ASN A 68 -4.17 4.84 4.66
C ASN A 68 -2.82 5.54 4.66
N LEU A 69 -2.85 6.86 4.63
CA LEU A 69 -1.61 7.63 4.67
C LEU A 69 -1.17 7.79 6.12
N VAL A 70 -0.02 7.19 6.43
CA VAL A 70 0.51 7.18 7.78
C VAL A 70 1.34 8.44 8.03
N SER A 71 2.14 8.85 7.06
CA SER A 71 2.94 10.06 7.22
C SER A 71 3.26 10.64 5.85
N GLY A 72 3.49 11.95 5.81
CA GLY A 72 3.74 12.67 4.59
C GLY A 72 2.44 13.14 3.95
N SER A 73 2.45 13.32 2.64
CA SER A 73 1.29 13.72 1.85
C SER A 73 1.34 13.00 0.51
N ALA A 74 0.18 12.69 -0.03
CA ALA A 74 0.12 12.03 -1.32
C ALA A 74 -1.13 12.48 -2.05
N GLU A 75 -1.12 12.26 -3.36
CA GLU A 75 -2.30 12.45 -4.21
C GLU A 75 -2.69 11.10 -4.77
N ILE A 76 -3.98 10.84 -4.83
CA ILE A 76 -4.49 9.66 -5.51
C ILE A 76 -5.25 10.13 -6.73
N HIS A 77 -4.80 9.68 -7.89
CA HIS A 77 -5.46 9.97 -9.16
C HIS A 77 -6.38 8.79 -9.47
N MET A 78 -7.67 9.06 -9.55
CA MET A 78 -8.68 8.01 -9.79
C MET A 78 -9.28 8.22 -11.16
N GLY A 79 -9.34 7.16 -11.95
CA GLY A 79 -9.93 7.22 -13.27
C GLY A 79 -8.95 7.67 -14.32
N ILE A 80 -9.40 7.64 -15.56
CA ILE A 80 -8.59 8.04 -16.71
C ILE A 80 -9.41 8.96 -17.59
N GLY A 81 -8.69 9.76 -18.42
CA GLY A 81 -9.35 10.66 -19.36
C GLY A 81 -10.13 11.74 -18.65
N GLU A 82 -11.33 12.00 -19.16
CA GLU A 82 -12.16 13.07 -18.64
C GLU A 82 -12.79 12.75 -17.29
N GLU A 83 -12.78 11.48 -16.91
CA GLU A 83 -13.33 11.05 -15.64
C GLU A 83 -12.31 11.11 -14.50
N LYS A 84 -11.11 11.55 -14.79
CA LYS A 84 -10.06 11.57 -13.79
C LYS A 84 -10.36 12.55 -12.68
N MET A 85 -10.20 12.07 -11.44
CA MET A 85 -10.32 12.89 -10.24
C MET A 85 -9.04 12.76 -9.45
N ILE A 86 -8.64 13.83 -8.79
CA ILE A 86 -7.45 13.85 -7.96
C ILE A 86 -7.86 14.16 -6.53
N TYR A 87 -7.52 13.27 -5.63
CA TYR A 87 -7.80 13.43 -4.20
C TYR A 87 -6.51 13.62 -3.45
N GLU A 88 -6.48 14.58 -2.55
CA GLU A 88 -5.33 14.76 -1.68
C GLU A 88 -5.51 13.92 -0.43
N LEU A 89 -4.48 13.16 -0.10
CA LEU A 89 -4.44 12.42 1.15
C LEU A 89 -3.51 13.14 2.10
N ASN A 90 -4.05 13.50 3.23
CA ASN A 90 -3.26 14.09 4.30
C ASN A 90 -3.17 13.09 5.44
N ASN A 91 -2.48 13.47 6.48
CA ASN A 91 -2.18 12.59 7.59
C ASN A 91 -3.43 11.84 8.06
N ASN A 92 -3.31 10.52 8.11
CA ASN A 92 -4.35 9.60 8.57
C ASN A 92 -5.59 9.54 7.69
N ALA A 93 -5.54 10.10 6.49
CA ALA A 93 -6.65 9.98 5.55
C ALA A 93 -6.60 8.61 4.88
N SER A 94 -7.77 8.13 4.47
CA SER A 94 -7.89 6.84 3.79
C SER A 94 -8.71 6.99 2.53
N VAL A 95 -8.44 6.10 1.58
CA VAL A 95 -9.22 6.03 0.34
C VAL A 95 -9.44 4.55 0.03
N LEU A 96 -10.64 4.23 -0.41
CA LEU A 96 -10.99 2.88 -0.84
C LEU A 96 -10.96 2.85 -2.36
N ILE A 97 -10.21 1.90 -2.90
CA ILE A 97 -10.07 1.69 -4.34
C ILE A 97 -10.75 0.38 -4.66
N GLU A 98 -11.82 0.43 -5.45
CA GLU A 98 -12.57 -0.77 -5.76
C GLU A 98 -11.92 -1.56 -6.88
N LYS A 99 -12.35 -2.82 -7.02
CA LYS A 99 -11.91 -3.66 -8.13
C LYS A 99 -12.16 -2.95 -9.45
N GLY A 100 -11.17 -2.98 -10.32
CA GLY A 100 -11.30 -2.41 -11.64
C GLY A 100 -11.13 -0.91 -11.75
N GLU A 101 -11.00 -0.20 -10.63
CA GLU A 101 -10.82 1.25 -10.67
C GLU A 101 -9.39 1.62 -11.05
N TRP A 102 -9.24 2.45 -12.07
CA TRP A 102 -7.93 2.99 -12.43
C TRP A 102 -7.47 3.96 -11.35
N HIS A 103 -6.24 3.79 -10.91
CA HIS A 103 -5.69 4.65 -9.85
C HIS A 103 -4.18 4.77 -9.96
N MET A 104 -3.67 5.87 -9.43
CA MET A 104 -2.24 6.13 -9.42
C MET A 104 -1.93 6.98 -8.19
N GLY A 105 -0.98 6.53 -7.38
CA GLY A 105 -0.52 7.30 -6.24
C GLY A 105 0.68 8.14 -6.61
N CYS A 106 0.70 9.39 -6.16
CA CYS A 106 1.78 10.32 -6.42
C CYS A 106 2.18 11.05 -5.17
N ASN A 107 3.45 11.33 -5.05
CA ASN A 107 3.98 12.19 -3.99
C ASN A 107 4.63 13.39 -4.66
N MET A 108 3.98 14.54 -4.53
CA MET A 108 4.46 15.77 -5.16
C MET A 108 5.14 16.68 -4.14
N THR A 109 5.62 16.11 -3.04
CA THR A 109 6.30 16.86 -1.99
C THR A 109 7.75 16.45 -1.90
N ASP A 110 8.51 17.14 -1.03
CA ASP A 110 9.94 16.86 -0.85
C ASP A 110 10.21 15.88 0.30
N LYS A 111 9.18 15.22 0.82
CA LYS A 111 9.32 14.23 1.88
C LYS A 111 8.66 12.94 1.45
N PRO A 112 9.16 11.79 1.93
CA PRO A 112 8.54 10.50 1.57
C PRO A 112 7.11 10.43 2.08
N ALA A 113 6.27 9.72 1.34
CA ALA A 113 4.89 9.42 1.76
C ALA A 113 4.81 7.95 2.14
N HIS A 114 4.35 7.68 3.36
CA HIS A 114 4.20 6.31 3.87
C HIS A 114 2.73 5.95 3.87
N ILE A 115 2.40 4.88 3.18
CA ILE A 115 1.02 4.43 3.00
C ILE A 115 0.95 2.98 3.44
N VAL A 116 -0.10 2.64 4.19
CA VAL A 116 -0.41 1.24 4.50
C VAL A 116 -1.57 0.85 3.61
N GLU A 117 -1.40 -0.24 2.88
CA GLU A 117 -2.42 -0.77 1.98
C GLU A 117 -2.99 -2.06 2.56
N ILE A 118 -4.29 -2.20 2.49
CA ILE A 118 -4.96 -3.45 2.81
C ILE A 118 -5.67 -3.91 1.55
N TRP A 119 -5.22 -5.05 1.02
CA TRP A 119 -5.84 -5.70 -0.13
C TRP A 119 -6.92 -6.66 0.37
N ARG A 120 -8.06 -6.71 -0.29
CA ARG A 120 -9.12 -7.65 0.03
C ARG A 120 -9.55 -8.40 -1.20
N GLY A 121 -9.69 -9.71 -1.06
CA GLY A 121 -10.11 -10.54 -2.16
C GLY A 121 -9.94 -12.01 -1.83
N ASN A 122 -9.97 -12.84 -2.85
CA ASN A 122 -9.70 -14.25 -2.71
C ASN A 122 -8.21 -14.43 -2.45
N THR A 123 -7.86 -15.14 -1.37
CA THR A 123 -6.47 -15.26 -0.95
C THR A 123 -5.53 -15.65 -2.09
N GLU A 124 -5.96 -16.57 -2.94
CA GLU A 124 -5.11 -17.08 -4.01
C GLU A 124 -4.90 -16.07 -5.12
N GLU A 125 -5.73 -15.05 -5.19
CA GLU A 125 -5.65 -14.04 -6.22
C GLU A 125 -5.00 -12.75 -5.74
N LEU A 126 -4.53 -12.71 -4.51
CA LEU A 126 -3.89 -11.51 -3.95
C LEU A 126 -2.40 -11.51 -4.29
N THR A 127 -2.10 -11.30 -5.55
CA THR A 127 -0.72 -11.35 -6.06
C THR A 127 -0.39 -10.07 -6.80
N GLU A 128 0.91 -9.81 -6.94
CA GLU A 128 1.38 -8.66 -7.70
C GLU A 128 1.11 -8.79 -9.20
N LYS A 129 0.77 -9.99 -9.65
CA LYS A 129 0.47 -10.22 -11.07
C LYS A 129 -0.90 -9.72 -11.47
N ASP A 130 -1.77 -9.48 -10.49
CA ASP A 130 -3.11 -8.96 -10.75
C ASP A 130 -3.02 -7.45 -10.95
N ILE A 131 -2.58 -7.05 -12.13
CA ILE A 131 -2.38 -5.64 -12.41
C ILE A 131 -2.44 -5.40 -13.92
N GLU A 132 -3.10 -4.31 -14.27
CA GLU A 132 -3.11 -3.78 -15.62
C GLU A 132 -2.61 -2.35 -15.53
N ARG A 133 -1.71 -1.96 -16.43
CA ARG A 133 -1.10 -0.63 -16.41
C ARG A 133 -1.33 0.07 -17.72
N ILE A 134 -1.46 1.40 -17.67
CA ILE A 134 -1.46 2.21 -18.87
C ILE A 134 -0.45 3.35 -18.69
N GLN A 135 0.03 3.82 -19.83
CA GLN A 135 0.90 4.98 -19.86
C GLN A 135 0.04 6.23 -19.75
N VAL A 136 0.43 7.15 -18.88
CA VAL A 136 -0.25 8.44 -18.78
C VAL A 136 0.79 9.54 -19.00
N ASP A 137 0.34 10.64 -19.58
CA ASP A 137 1.21 11.78 -19.89
C ASP A 137 1.18 12.84 -18.81
#